data_904f4175b60386a6af9fdefc18752b1a
#
_entry.id   904f4175b60386a6af9fdefc18752b1a
#
_cell.length_a   1.000
_cell.length_b   1.000
_cell.length_c   1.000
_cell.angle_alpha   90.00
_cell.angle_beta   90.00
_cell.angle_gamma   90.00
#
_symmetry.space_group_name_H-M   'P 1'
#
loop_
_entity.id
_entity.type
_entity.pdbx_description
1 polymer ?
#
loop_
_entity_poly.entity_id
_entity_poly.type
_entity_poly.pdbx_seq_one_letter_code
_entity_poly.pdbx_strand_id
1 'polypeptide(L)'
;ESGEAEEKRLAAPNTPAANEAAAQASLVNHFRMIFYSPEKRDQYLAHMGDIGFVPSVAEAVSQSAESLDLNAAAAKFTCPTLVLTGRYDMNVAPLNAWRMAHQIPNAKIVFFEESSHLPAYEEPEKYLQVLEDFLNAR
;
A
#
# COMPACT_ATOMS: atom_id res chain seq x y z
N GLU A 1 -4.12 1.96 28.08
CA GLU A 1 -4.09 3.03 27.04
C GLU A 1 -4.83 2.65 25.74
N SER A 2 -4.80 1.37 25.29
CA SER A 2 -5.54 0.95 24.09
C SER A 2 -7.06 0.83 24.34
N GLY A 3 -7.50 0.43 25.53
CA GLY A 3 -8.91 0.30 25.89
C GLY A 3 -9.64 1.63 26.01
N GLU A 4 -9.00 2.64 26.59
CA GLU A 4 -9.59 3.98 26.74
C GLU A 4 -9.77 4.69 25.38
N ALA A 5 -8.84 4.47 24.43
CA ALA A 5 -8.96 5.02 23.07
C ALA A 5 -10.11 4.36 22.30
N GLU A 6 -10.32 3.06 22.46
CA GLU A 6 -11.42 2.32 21.85
C GLU A 6 -12.78 2.71 22.45
N GLU A 7 -12.85 2.85 23.77
CA GLU A 7 -14.06 3.30 24.47
C GLU A 7 -14.45 4.74 24.06
N LYS A 8 -13.46 5.62 23.89
CA LYS A 8 -13.66 6.99 23.43
C LYS A 8 -14.09 7.04 21.95
N ARG A 9 -13.62 6.10 21.11
CA ARG A 9 -14.06 5.96 19.73
C ARG A 9 -15.51 5.49 19.62
N LEU A 10 -15.94 4.58 20.48
CA LEU A 10 -17.32 4.07 20.54
C LEU A 10 -18.30 5.10 21.13
N ALA A 11 -17.81 6.03 21.96
CA ALA A 11 -18.60 7.09 22.57
C ALA A 11 -18.71 8.36 21.71
N ALA A 12 -18.00 8.42 20.56
CA ALA A 12 -18.07 9.58 19.66
C ALA A 12 -19.49 9.71 19.07
N PRO A 13 -20.04 10.93 18.99
CA PRO A 13 -21.37 11.12 18.42
C PRO A 13 -21.37 10.67 16.95
N ASN A 14 -22.34 9.83 16.59
CA ASN A 14 -22.55 9.39 15.21
C ASN A 14 -23.24 10.49 14.40
N THR A 15 -22.49 11.57 14.16
CA THR A 15 -22.91 12.69 13.31
C THR A 15 -22.13 12.68 12.00
N PRO A 16 -22.68 13.20 10.90
CA PRO A 16 -21.94 13.30 9.63
C PRO A 16 -20.57 13.96 9.78
N ALA A 17 -20.49 15.07 10.56
CA ALA A 17 -19.23 15.77 10.80
C ALA A 17 -18.22 14.93 11.63
N ALA A 18 -18.68 14.17 12.64
CA ALA A 18 -17.82 13.29 13.40
C ALA A 18 -17.30 12.11 12.55
N ASN A 19 -18.15 11.58 11.66
CA ASN A 19 -17.78 10.52 10.74
C ASN A 19 -16.76 10.99 9.71
N GLU A 20 -16.91 12.20 9.19
CA GLU A 20 -15.96 12.82 8.26
C GLU A 20 -14.61 13.08 8.94
N ALA A 21 -14.59 13.62 10.17
CA ALA A 21 -13.36 13.80 10.93
C ALA A 21 -12.66 12.47 11.25
N ALA A 22 -13.41 11.41 11.56
CA ALA A 22 -12.87 10.08 11.78
C ALA A 22 -12.30 9.46 10.48
N ALA A 23 -12.97 9.65 9.36
CA ALA A 23 -12.49 9.21 8.05
C ALA A 23 -11.20 9.94 7.66
N GLN A 24 -11.14 11.24 7.88
CA GLN A 24 -9.94 12.03 7.63
C GLN A 24 -8.76 11.60 8.52
N ALA A 25 -9.00 11.37 9.80
CA ALA A 25 -7.96 10.86 10.71
C ALA A 25 -7.46 9.46 10.29
N SER A 26 -8.35 8.60 9.84
CA SER A 26 -8.01 7.28 9.31
C SER A 26 -7.15 7.39 8.07
N LEU A 27 -7.49 8.29 7.15
CA LEU A 27 -6.72 8.55 5.93
C LEU A 27 -5.31 9.05 6.25
N VAL A 28 -5.17 10.02 7.17
CA VAL A 28 -3.87 10.53 7.62
C VAL A 28 -3.02 9.40 8.22
N ASN A 29 -3.61 8.54 9.04
CA ASN A 29 -2.90 7.39 9.59
C ASN A 29 -2.49 6.39 8.52
N HIS A 30 -3.33 6.14 7.53
CA HIS A 30 -2.99 5.29 6.39
C HIS A 30 -1.76 5.83 5.65
N PHE A 31 -1.72 7.13 5.34
CA PHE A 31 -0.56 7.75 4.69
C PHE A 31 0.73 7.67 5.52
N ARG A 32 0.64 7.62 6.86
CA ARG A 32 1.81 7.37 7.72
C ARG A 32 2.39 5.97 7.56
N MET A 33 1.57 4.99 7.21
CA MET A 33 2.00 3.60 7.02
C MET A 33 2.57 3.31 5.64
N ILE A 34 2.13 4.08 4.62
CA ILE A 34 2.52 3.84 3.24
C ILE A 34 3.74 4.64 2.76
N PHE A 35 4.33 5.46 3.63
CA PHE A 35 5.57 6.19 3.36
C PHE A 35 6.66 5.84 4.36
N TYR A 36 7.87 5.64 3.87
CA TYR A 36 9.10 5.54 4.66
C TYR A 36 9.56 6.92 5.09
N SER A 37 9.61 7.89 4.16
CA SER A 37 10.01 9.26 4.42
C SER A 37 8.82 10.15 4.79
N PRO A 38 8.79 10.71 6.03
CA PRO A 38 7.78 11.69 6.41
C PRO A 38 7.77 12.93 5.52
N GLU A 39 8.95 13.38 5.07
CA GLU A 39 9.08 14.54 4.20
C GLU A 39 8.45 14.29 2.83
N LYS A 40 8.74 13.14 2.20
CA LYS A 40 8.15 12.75 0.92
C LYS A 40 6.64 12.56 1.03
N ARG A 41 6.16 12.02 2.14
CA ARG A 41 4.73 11.95 2.45
C ARG A 41 4.07 13.32 2.45
N ASP A 42 4.68 14.28 3.16
CA ASP A 42 4.09 15.61 3.31
C ASP A 42 4.09 16.36 1.96
N GLN A 43 5.14 16.19 1.15
CA GLN A 43 5.19 16.68 -0.23
C GLN A 43 4.11 16.03 -1.10
N TYR A 44 3.93 14.71 -1.00
CA TYR A 44 2.91 13.97 -1.75
C TYR A 44 1.50 14.48 -1.40
N LEU A 45 1.20 14.61 -0.11
CA LEU A 45 -0.10 15.11 0.35
C LEU A 45 -0.36 16.54 -0.08
N ALA A 46 0.65 17.40 -0.09
CA ALA A 46 0.53 18.78 -0.57
C ALA A 46 0.18 18.87 -2.06
N HIS A 47 0.60 17.89 -2.87
CA HIS A 47 0.28 17.84 -4.30
C HIS A 47 -1.08 17.20 -4.60
N MET A 48 -1.56 16.31 -3.74
CA MET A 48 -2.81 15.59 -3.98
C MET A 48 -4.08 16.43 -3.73
N GLY A 49 -3.97 17.55 -3.01
CA GLY A 49 -5.14 18.38 -2.67
C GLY A 49 -6.15 17.64 -1.81
N ASP A 50 -7.44 17.96 -1.95
CA ASP A 50 -8.51 17.29 -1.23
C ASP A 50 -8.77 15.89 -1.79
N ILE A 51 -8.33 14.89 -1.05
CA ILE A 51 -8.62 13.48 -1.38
C ILE A 51 -9.97 13.13 -0.76
N GLY A 52 -10.97 12.93 -1.60
CA GLY A 52 -12.25 12.38 -1.17
C GLY A 52 -12.14 10.88 -0.87
N PHE A 53 -12.32 10.48 0.38
CA PHE A 53 -12.46 9.08 0.75
C PHE A 53 -13.94 8.70 0.80
N VAL A 54 -14.33 7.68 0.02
CA VAL A 54 -15.70 7.17 -0.01
C VAL A 54 -15.72 5.79 0.65
N PRO A 55 -16.14 5.69 1.93
CA PRO A 55 -16.07 4.44 2.70
C PRO A 55 -16.82 3.28 2.04
N SER A 56 -17.97 3.52 1.44
CA SER A 56 -18.76 2.47 0.77
C SER A 56 -18.06 1.86 -0.44
N VAL A 57 -17.24 2.63 -1.15
CA VAL A 57 -16.42 2.12 -2.26
C VAL A 57 -15.30 1.24 -1.73
N ALA A 58 -14.62 1.68 -0.68
CA ALA A 58 -13.54 0.91 -0.04
C ALA A 58 -14.08 -0.43 0.51
N GLU A 59 -15.25 -0.42 1.13
CA GLU A 59 -15.92 -1.62 1.62
C GLU A 59 -16.29 -2.57 0.49
N ALA A 60 -16.90 -2.07 -0.59
CA ALA A 60 -17.26 -2.89 -1.76
C ALA A 60 -16.04 -3.54 -2.42
N VAL A 61 -14.92 -2.80 -2.53
CA VAL A 61 -13.65 -3.33 -3.04
C VAL A 61 -13.10 -4.43 -2.12
N SER A 62 -13.09 -4.20 -0.79
CA SER A 62 -12.65 -5.21 0.17
C SER A 62 -13.46 -6.48 0.09
N GLN A 63 -14.79 -6.38 0.06
CA GLN A 63 -15.69 -7.54 -0.08
C GLN A 63 -15.46 -8.30 -1.38
N SER A 64 -15.23 -7.61 -2.49
CA SER A 64 -14.93 -8.26 -3.78
C SER A 64 -13.59 -8.99 -3.78
N ALA A 65 -12.63 -8.54 -2.98
CA ALA A 65 -11.29 -9.12 -2.88
C ALA A 65 -11.22 -10.33 -1.92
N GLU A 66 -12.17 -10.50 -0.99
CA GLU A 66 -12.14 -11.58 0.02
C GLU A 66 -12.10 -12.99 -0.59
N SER A 67 -12.69 -13.19 -1.76
CA SER A 67 -12.72 -14.48 -2.46
C SER A 67 -11.51 -14.73 -3.37
N LEU A 68 -10.59 -13.77 -3.51
CA LEU A 68 -9.46 -13.87 -4.42
C LEU A 68 -8.26 -14.51 -3.72
N ASP A 69 -7.90 -15.71 -4.16
CA ASP A 69 -6.62 -16.33 -3.80
C ASP A 69 -5.57 -16.05 -4.88
N LEU A 70 -4.91 -14.92 -4.75
CA LEU A 70 -3.83 -14.53 -5.67
C LEU A 70 -2.59 -15.43 -5.55
N ASN A 71 -2.37 -16.05 -4.41
CA ASN A 71 -1.26 -16.99 -4.24
C ASN A 71 -1.48 -18.25 -5.09
N ALA A 72 -2.68 -18.81 -5.08
CA ALA A 72 -3.02 -19.95 -5.94
C ALA A 72 -2.94 -19.61 -7.44
N ALA A 73 -3.20 -18.36 -7.81
CA ALA A 73 -3.09 -17.89 -9.20
C ALA A 73 -1.64 -17.63 -9.63
N ALA A 74 -0.76 -17.24 -8.70
CA ALA A 74 0.61 -16.83 -8.98
C ALA A 74 1.43 -17.93 -9.71
N ALA A 75 1.27 -19.18 -9.31
CA ALA A 75 1.96 -20.32 -9.95
C ALA A 75 1.60 -20.54 -11.43
N LYS A 76 0.50 -19.90 -11.90
CA LYS A 76 0.03 -20.02 -13.28
C LYS A 76 0.57 -18.93 -14.21
N PHE A 77 1.33 -17.97 -13.69
CA PHE A 77 1.90 -16.91 -14.51
C PHE A 77 3.05 -17.46 -15.33
N THR A 78 2.96 -17.31 -16.65
CA THR A 78 3.97 -17.77 -17.62
C THR A 78 4.79 -16.62 -18.21
N CYS A 79 4.35 -15.38 -18.02
CA CYS A 79 5.08 -14.22 -18.50
C CYS A 79 6.25 -13.86 -17.55
N PRO A 80 7.31 -13.23 -18.06
CA PRO A 80 8.33 -12.63 -17.22
C PRO A 80 7.69 -11.68 -16.20
N THR A 81 8.01 -11.86 -14.93
CA THR A 81 7.37 -11.11 -13.85
C THR A 81 8.41 -10.41 -13.00
N LEU A 82 8.17 -9.15 -12.71
CA LEU A 82 8.95 -8.36 -11.77
C LEU A 82 8.07 -7.98 -10.59
N VAL A 83 8.47 -8.37 -9.40
CA VAL A 83 7.81 -8.05 -8.14
C VAL A 83 8.62 -6.97 -7.43
N LEU A 84 7.98 -5.84 -7.13
CA LEU A 84 8.59 -4.69 -6.49
C LEU A 84 7.96 -4.49 -5.11
N THR A 85 8.77 -4.21 -4.10
CA THR A 85 8.28 -3.94 -2.74
C THR A 85 9.22 -3.00 -2.00
N GLY A 86 8.66 -2.07 -1.23
CA GLY A 86 9.45 -1.29 -0.28
C GLY A 86 9.77 -2.12 0.96
N ARG A 87 10.97 -1.94 1.53
CA ARG A 87 11.39 -2.67 2.72
C ARG A 87 10.53 -2.38 3.95
N TYR A 88 9.99 -1.18 4.02
CA TYR A 88 9.20 -0.69 5.15
C TYR A 88 7.70 -0.63 4.86
N ASP A 89 7.22 -1.39 3.88
CA ASP A 89 5.81 -1.44 3.54
C ASP A 89 5.00 -2.07 4.68
N MET A 90 4.27 -1.21 5.39
CA MET A 90 3.39 -1.61 6.49
C MET A 90 1.95 -1.85 6.01
N ASN A 91 1.64 -1.49 4.77
CA ASN A 91 0.32 -1.75 4.17
C ASN A 91 0.26 -3.17 3.60
N VAL A 92 1.29 -3.53 2.82
CA VAL A 92 1.44 -4.90 2.29
C VAL A 92 2.83 -5.41 2.68
N ALA A 93 2.89 -6.21 3.74
CA ALA A 93 4.17 -6.67 4.28
C ALA A 93 5.10 -7.24 3.20
N PRO A 94 6.38 -6.85 3.16
CA PRO A 94 7.34 -7.29 2.14
C PRO A 94 7.48 -8.81 2.03
N LEU A 95 7.18 -9.52 3.12
CA LEU A 95 7.11 -10.98 3.15
C LEU A 95 6.07 -11.54 2.16
N ASN A 96 4.96 -10.83 1.95
CA ASN A 96 3.93 -11.26 1.00
C ASN A 96 4.44 -11.14 -0.45
N ALA A 97 5.13 -10.05 -0.77
CA ALA A 97 5.78 -9.87 -2.07
C ALA A 97 6.85 -10.95 -2.31
N TRP A 98 7.65 -11.26 -1.27
CA TRP A 98 8.66 -12.32 -1.33
C TRP A 98 8.02 -13.69 -1.59
N ARG A 99 6.98 -14.04 -0.85
CA ARG A 99 6.24 -15.31 -1.02
C ARG A 99 5.65 -15.44 -2.43
N MET A 100 5.01 -14.37 -2.91
CA MET A 100 4.43 -14.33 -4.25
C MET A 100 5.50 -14.50 -5.33
N ALA A 101 6.62 -13.80 -5.23
CA ALA A 101 7.72 -13.93 -6.18
C ALA A 101 8.30 -15.37 -6.24
N HIS A 102 8.30 -16.08 -5.11
CA HIS A 102 8.76 -17.49 -5.07
C HIS A 102 7.75 -18.50 -5.62
N GLN A 103 6.50 -18.10 -5.78
CA GLN A 103 5.46 -18.94 -6.40
C GLN A 103 5.35 -18.73 -7.92
N ILE A 104 5.73 -17.55 -8.41
CA ILE A 104 5.69 -17.22 -9.84
C ILE A 104 6.95 -17.78 -10.52
N PRO A 105 6.82 -18.64 -11.53
CA PRO A 105 7.98 -19.15 -12.26
C PRO A 105 8.80 -18.00 -12.88
N ASN A 106 10.11 -18.01 -12.63
CA ASN A 106 11.06 -17.03 -13.16
C ASN A 106 10.77 -15.57 -12.79
N ALA A 107 10.06 -15.32 -11.70
CA ALA A 107 9.91 -13.97 -11.19
C ALA A 107 11.22 -13.43 -10.62
N LYS A 108 11.45 -12.14 -10.85
CA LYS A 108 12.48 -11.35 -10.17
C LYS A 108 11.82 -10.53 -9.06
N ILE A 109 12.50 -10.43 -7.91
CA ILE A 109 12.04 -9.54 -6.83
C ILE A 109 13.09 -8.49 -6.54
N VAL A 110 12.66 -7.24 -6.34
CA VAL A 110 13.52 -6.13 -5.94
C VAL A 110 12.92 -5.45 -4.72
N PHE A 111 13.78 -5.26 -3.71
CA PHE A 111 13.47 -4.49 -2.52
C PHE A 111 14.00 -3.07 -2.65
N PHE A 112 13.15 -2.11 -2.32
CA PHE A 112 13.50 -0.71 -2.23
C PHE A 112 13.80 -0.39 -0.77
N GLU A 113 15.06 -0.06 -0.48
CA GLU A 113 15.59 -0.03 0.89
C GLU A 113 15.13 1.18 1.70
N GLU A 114 14.75 2.26 1.02
CA GLU A 114 14.29 3.52 1.62
C GLU A 114 12.85 3.84 1.21
N SER A 115 12.03 2.80 1.02
CA SER A 115 10.63 2.92 0.60
C SER A 115 9.70 2.09 1.45
N SER A 116 8.46 2.58 1.55
CA SER A 116 7.29 1.84 2.01
C SER A 116 6.44 1.38 0.81
N HIS A 117 5.19 1.78 0.74
CA HIS A 117 4.23 1.29 -0.27
C HIS A 117 4.38 1.96 -1.64
N LEU A 118 5.09 3.07 -1.73
CA LEU A 118 5.21 3.89 -2.93
C LEU A 118 6.67 4.02 -3.43
N PRO A 119 7.37 2.93 -3.75
CA PRO A 119 8.77 3.00 -4.17
C PRO A 119 8.98 3.83 -5.44
N ALA A 120 8.00 3.90 -6.33
CA ALA A 120 8.06 4.76 -7.52
C ALA A 120 8.15 6.27 -7.17
N TYR A 121 7.63 6.66 -6.02
CA TYR A 121 7.69 8.03 -5.53
C TYR A 121 8.86 8.25 -4.56
N GLU A 122 9.17 7.25 -3.74
CA GLU A 122 10.19 7.37 -2.71
C GLU A 122 11.63 7.15 -3.23
N GLU A 123 11.81 6.25 -4.20
CA GLU A 123 13.10 5.97 -4.84
C GLU A 123 12.96 5.98 -6.39
N PRO A 124 12.54 7.12 -7.01
CA PRO A 124 12.16 7.16 -8.43
C PRO A 124 13.29 6.78 -9.39
N GLU A 125 14.53 7.19 -9.12
CA GLU A 125 15.67 6.89 -9.99
C GLU A 125 15.95 5.38 -10.01
N LYS A 126 15.99 4.74 -8.84
CA LYS A 126 16.16 3.29 -8.72
C LYS A 126 14.96 2.54 -9.31
N TYR A 127 13.75 3.06 -9.12
CA TYR A 127 12.54 2.45 -9.66
C TYR A 127 12.59 2.40 -11.19
N LEU A 128 12.91 3.51 -11.84
CA LEU A 128 13.04 3.59 -13.30
C LEU A 128 14.17 2.69 -13.82
N GLN A 129 15.34 2.71 -13.19
CA GLN A 129 16.46 1.84 -13.57
C GLN A 129 16.09 0.35 -13.50
N VAL A 130 15.41 -0.07 -12.44
CA VAL A 130 14.95 -1.46 -12.27
C VAL A 130 13.96 -1.87 -13.37
N LEU A 131 13.04 -0.96 -13.75
CA LEU A 131 12.11 -1.21 -14.86
C LEU A 131 12.82 -1.31 -16.19
N GLU A 132 13.74 -0.40 -16.49
CA GLU A 132 14.53 -0.40 -17.72
C GLU A 132 15.34 -1.69 -17.84
N ASP A 133 16.05 -2.07 -16.79
CA ASP A 133 16.84 -3.30 -16.76
C ASP A 133 15.97 -4.56 -17.00
N PHE A 134 14.78 -4.58 -16.41
CA PHE A 134 13.86 -5.70 -16.59
C PHE A 134 13.30 -5.77 -18.01
N LEU A 135 12.92 -4.63 -18.58
CA LEU A 135 12.34 -4.56 -19.93
C LEU A 135 13.38 -4.84 -21.02
N ASN A 136 14.63 -4.47 -20.80
CA ASN A 136 15.73 -4.67 -21.75
C ASN A 136 16.38 -6.08 -21.63
N ALA A 137 16.09 -6.82 -20.57
CA ALA A 137 16.63 -8.18 -20.36
C ALA A 137 15.93 -9.29 -21.19
N ARG A 138 15.16 -8.91 -22.22
CA ARG A 138 14.43 -9.83 -23.11
C ARG A 138 15.29 -10.36 -24.25
#